data_9ad8093e46b43f1078334ae8e7d5ac6f
#
_entry.id   9ad8093e46b43f1078334ae8e7d5ac6f
#
_cell.length_a   1.000
_cell.length_b   1.000
_cell.length_c   1.000
_cell.angle_alpha   90.00
_cell.angle_beta   90.00
_cell.angle_gamma   90.00
#
_symmetry.space_group_name_H-M   'P 1'
#
loop_
_entity.id
_entity.type
_entity.pdbx_description
1 polymer ?
#
loop_
_entity_poly.entity_id
_entity_poly.type
_entity_poly.pdbx_seq_one_letter_code
_entity_poly.pdbx_strand_id
1 'polypeptide(L)'
;MTPREWAWEFLRRNPAFQRDVTAASRPIAGLTNPCLTWSRRPATCHAGVFCFAESYGRNSIVFWSPLWCVHVLPVIAEHLPASSETTPYQLLALPCRATVLLAPDKGQHVLLRNAEHTLQLAVSGADILHPVCLRTEAIWPAKLLRHRLRALECLNALSVGQRLPARLFPREKRGPRLNFVLRALDGSLAGASHRELAEALIGQRRVDADWRDPRDHLRDRIRRAVSRGRALMNGGYRDLLT
;
A
#
# COMPACT_ATOMS: atom_id res chain seq x y z
N MET A 1 6.75 9.91 1.67
CA MET A 1 5.85 8.82 1.21
C MET A 1 6.62 7.89 0.29
N THR A 2 6.42 6.59 0.46
CA THR A 2 6.91 5.52 -0.41
C THR A 2 6.06 5.42 -1.68
N PRO A 3 6.51 4.69 -2.73
CA PRO A 3 5.69 4.46 -3.93
C PRO A 3 4.32 3.84 -3.62
N ARG A 4 4.24 2.87 -2.69
CA ARG A 4 2.98 2.21 -2.29
C ARG A 4 1.99 3.18 -1.63
N GLU A 5 2.48 4.10 -0.80
CA GLU A 5 1.63 5.12 -0.18
C GLU A 5 1.06 6.08 -1.23
N TRP A 6 1.85 6.44 -2.25
CA TRP A 6 1.36 7.22 -3.38
C TRP A 6 0.33 6.45 -4.21
N ALA A 7 0.56 5.16 -4.46
CA ALA A 7 -0.42 4.31 -5.16
C ALA A 7 -1.76 4.31 -4.42
N TRP A 8 -1.74 4.19 -3.09
CA TRP A 8 -2.92 4.25 -2.25
C TRP A 8 -3.63 5.61 -2.33
N GLU A 9 -2.89 6.70 -2.28
CA GLU A 9 -3.47 8.05 -2.36
C GLU A 9 -4.27 8.25 -3.66
N PHE A 10 -3.81 7.72 -4.79
CA PHE A 10 -4.57 7.79 -6.04
C PHE A 10 -5.75 6.82 -6.06
N LEU A 11 -5.55 5.56 -5.67
CA LEU A 11 -6.59 4.54 -5.71
C LEU A 11 -7.79 4.88 -4.83
N ARG A 12 -7.57 5.34 -3.59
CA ARG A 12 -8.64 5.64 -2.64
C ARG A 12 -9.60 6.74 -3.12
N ARG A 13 -9.23 7.52 -4.14
CA ARG A 13 -10.07 8.53 -4.78
C ARG A 13 -10.91 7.99 -5.94
N ASN A 14 -10.66 6.75 -6.38
CA ASN A 14 -11.41 6.15 -7.46
C ASN A 14 -12.85 5.83 -7.02
N PRO A 15 -13.89 6.38 -7.69
CA PRO A 15 -15.28 6.18 -7.27
C PRO A 15 -15.76 4.73 -7.38
N ALA A 16 -15.23 3.96 -8.35
CA ALA A 16 -15.56 2.54 -8.47
C ALA A 16 -14.99 1.76 -7.29
N PHE A 17 -13.72 2.01 -6.95
CA PHE A 17 -13.09 1.42 -5.78
C PHE A 17 -13.84 1.76 -4.47
N GLN A 18 -14.26 3.02 -4.28
CA GLN A 18 -15.02 3.44 -3.11
C GLN A 18 -16.35 2.70 -3.00
N ARG A 19 -17.09 2.54 -4.10
CA ARG A 19 -18.36 1.78 -4.14
C ARG A 19 -18.15 0.32 -3.75
N ASP A 20 -17.12 -0.33 -4.30
CA ASP A 20 -16.86 -1.74 -4.04
C ASP A 20 -16.47 -1.99 -2.58
N VAL A 21 -15.63 -1.11 -2.00
CA VAL A 21 -15.27 -1.21 -0.59
C VAL A 21 -16.48 -0.95 0.32
N THR A 22 -17.34 0.01 -0.01
CA THR A 22 -18.55 0.28 0.77
C THR A 22 -19.51 -0.92 0.72
N ALA A 23 -19.69 -1.54 -0.44
CA ALA A 23 -20.51 -2.75 -0.59
C ALA A 23 -19.97 -3.94 0.22
N ALA A 24 -18.64 -4.03 0.35
CA ALA A 24 -17.96 -5.10 1.11
C ALA A 24 -17.92 -4.86 2.64
N SER A 25 -18.26 -3.67 3.10
CA SER A 25 -18.06 -3.21 4.48
C SER A 25 -19.12 -3.71 5.47
N ARG A 26 -19.22 -5.03 5.68
CA ARG A 26 -19.86 -5.58 6.90
C ARG A 26 -18.74 -6.06 7.85
N PRO A 27 -18.61 -5.48 9.05
CA PRO A 27 -17.58 -5.89 9.99
C PRO A 27 -17.89 -7.28 10.55
N ILE A 28 -16.94 -8.20 10.44
CA ILE A 28 -16.90 -9.39 11.28
C ILE A 28 -15.83 -9.09 12.34
N ALA A 29 -16.28 -8.89 13.57
CA ALA A 29 -15.38 -8.67 14.70
C ALA A 29 -14.52 -9.90 14.95
N GLY A 30 -13.21 -9.73 14.97
CA GLY A 30 -12.24 -10.72 15.42
C GLY A 30 -11.60 -10.24 16.72
N LEU A 31 -11.02 -11.17 17.47
CA LEU A 31 -10.30 -10.91 18.72
C LEU A 31 -9.21 -9.85 18.49
N THR A 32 -9.26 -8.77 19.26
CA THR A 32 -8.24 -7.73 19.24
C THR A 32 -7.27 -7.94 20.40
N ASN A 33 -6.07 -8.40 20.04
CA ASN A 33 -4.89 -8.20 20.87
C ASN A 33 -4.27 -6.85 20.46
N PRO A 34 -3.75 -5.99 21.37
CA PRO A 34 -3.16 -4.71 21.00
C PRO A 34 -2.02 -4.81 19.98
N CYS A 35 -1.39 -5.99 19.87
CA CYS A 35 -0.33 -6.24 18.91
C CYS A 35 -0.77 -7.04 17.68
N LEU A 36 -1.92 -7.73 17.72
CA LEU A 36 -2.41 -8.58 16.64
C LEU A 36 -3.89 -8.32 16.37
N THR A 37 -4.20 -7.96 15.14
CA THR A 37 -5.57 -7.83 14.63
C THR A 37 -5.76 -8.81 13.48
N TRP A 38 -6.83 -9.59 13.47
CA TRP A 38 -7.15 -10.46 12.37
C TRP A 38 -8.60 -10.32 11.92
N SER A 39 -8.87 -10.64 10.67
CA SER A 39 -10.23 -10.61 10.10
C SER A 39 -10.39 -11.65 9.02
N ARG A 40 -11.58 -12.26 8.97
CA ARG A 40 -12.05 -13.04 7.83
C ARG A 40 -13.00 -12.15 7.04
N ARG A 41 -12.60 -11.74 5.84
CA ARG A 41 -13.50 -11.05 4.92
C ARG A 41 -13.48 -11.69 3.55
N PRO A 42 -14.62 -11.72 2.85
CA PRO A 42 -14.58 -11.93 1.43
C PRO A 42 -13.70 -10.83 0.85
N ALA A 43 -12.62 -11.25 0.21
CA ALA A 43 -11.73 -10.33 -0.45
C ALA A 43 -12.46 -9.76 -1.66
N THR A 44 -13.05 -8.58 -1.52
CA THR A 44 -13.35 -7.77 -2.68
C THR A 44 -12.04 -7.28 -3.23
N CYS A 45 -11.49 -8.06 -4.14
CA CYS A 45 -10.31 -7.66 -4.88
C CYS A 45 -10.75 -6.76 -6.02
N HIS A 46 -11.00 -5.48 -5.73
CA HIS A 46 -11.06 -4.49 -6.80
C HIS A 46 -9.63 -4.04 -7.11
N ALA A 47 -9.23 -4.17 -8.36
CA ALA A 47 -7.96 -3.65 -8.85
C ALA A 47 -6.69 -4.17 -8.12
N GLY A 48 -6.73 -5.38 -7.56
CA GLY A 48 -5.56 -6.00 -6.92
C GLY A 48 -5.27 -5.52 -5.50
N VAL A 49 -6.28 -4.96 -4.81
CA VAL A 49 -6.16 -4.49 -3.43
C VAL A 49 -7.20 -5.15 -2.56
N PHE A 50 -6.75 -5.68 -1.43
CA PHE A 50 -7.63 -6.11 -0.35
C PHE A 50 -7.67 -4.99 0.69
N CYS A 51 -8.81 -4.38 0.91
CA CYS A 51 -8.94 -3.32 1.91
C CYS A 51 -9.66 -3.77 3.16
N PHE A 52 -9.08 -3.42 4.30
CA PHE A 52 -9.82 -3.23 5.53
C PHE A 52 -10.31 -1.78 5.57
N ALA A 53 -11.56 -1.55 5.27
CA ALA A 53 -12.11 -0.22 5.40
C ALA A 53 -12.83 -0.07 6.74
N GLU A 54 -12.12 0.34 7.78
CA GLU A 54 -12.75 1.09 8.85
C GLU A 54 -12.77 2.59 8.54
N SER A 55 -11.92 3.04 7.63
CA SER A 55 -11.93 4.42 7.12
C SER A 55 -11.12 4.54 5.83
N TYR A 56 -11.56 5.35 4.89
CA TYR A 56 -10.81 5.75 3.68
C TYR A 56 -9.69 6.77 3.98
N GLY A 57 -9.27 6.90 5.24
CA GLY A 57 -8.25 7.84 5.67
C GLY A 57 -6.82 7.41 5.31
N ARG A 58 -5.86 8.29 5.59
CA ARG A 58 -4.42 8.01 5.44
C ARG A 58 -3.95 6.83 6.29
N ASN A 59 -4.67 6.49 7.35
CA ASN A 59 -4.35 5.40 8.28
C ASN A 59 -5.04 4.08 7.94
N SER A 60 -5.64 3.96 6.76
CA SER A 60 -6.28 2.71 6.33
C SER A 60 -5.27 1.58 6.26
N ILE A 61 -5.70 0.40 6.71
CA ILE A 61 -4.93 -0.83 6.59
C ILE A 61 -5.16 -1.36 5.17
N VAL A 62 -4.11 -1.37 4.37
CA VAL A 62 -4.15 -1.73 2.95
C VAL A 62 -3.30 -2.95 2.69
N PHE A 63 -3.91 -4.01 2.17
CA PHE A 63 -3.22 -5.18 1.68
C PHE A 63 -3.18 -5.16 0.16
N TRP A 64 -1.98 -5.24 -0.39
CA TRP A 64 -1.77 -5.32 -1.82
C TRP A 64 -1.75 -6.78 -2.28
N SER A 65 -2.32 -7.06 -3.45
CA SER A 65 -2.19 -8.38 -4.06
C SER A 65 -0.74 -8.64 -4.47
N PRO A 66 -0.18 -9.83 -4.18
CA PRO A 66 1.17 -10.19 -4.61
C PRO A 66 1.34 -10.24 -6.13
N LEU A 67 0.24 -10.34 -6.88
CA LEU A 67 0.24 -10.30 -8.35
C LEU A 67 0.60 -8.93 -8.91
N TRP A 68 0.30 -7.85 -8.16
CA TRP A 68 0.48 -6.47 -8.61
C TRP A 68 1.58 -5.71 -7.85
N CYS A 69 1.86 -6.12 -6.63
CA CYS A 69 2.83 -5.43 -5.78
C CYS A 69 4.07 -6.28 -5.55
N VAL A 70 5.17 -5.89 -6.17
CA VAL A 70 6.47 -6.60 -6.06
C VAL A 70 7.05 -6.58 -4.64
N HIS A 71 6.56 -5.69 -3.79
CA HIS A 71 7.02 -5.54 -2.40
C HIS A 71 6.32 -6.50 -1.42
N VAL A 72 5.34 -7.30 -1.86
CA VAL A 72 4.73 -8.33 -1.05
C VAL A 72 5.61 -9.58 -1.09
N LEU A 73 6.09 -10.05 0.05
CA LEU A 73 6.92 -11.25 0.14
C LEU A 73 6.04 -12.50 0.23
N PRO A 74 6.07 -13.41 -0.75
CA PRO A 74 5.42 -14.71 -0.61
C PRO A 74 6.26 -15.59 0.31
N VAL A 75 5.58 -16.26 1.25
CA VAL A 75 6.16 -17.22 2.17
C VAL A 75 5.24 -18.43 2.34
N ILE A 76 5.82 -19.55 2.70
CA ILE A 76 5.10 -20.78 3.02
C ILE A 76 5.25 -21.01 4.53
N ALA A 77 4.14 -21.12 5.23
CA ALA A 77 4.10 -21.49 6.63
C ALA A 77 3.99 -23.03 6.73
N GLU A 78 4.88 -23.65 7.48
CA GLU A 78 4.87 -25.07 7.76
C GLU A 78 4.71 -25.32 9.25
N HIS A 79 4.05 -26.41 9.60
CA HIS A 79 3.98 -26.86 11.00
C HIS A 79 5.39 -27.17 11.51
N LEU A 80 5.63 -26.87 12.77
CA LEU A 80 6.91 -27.21 13.41
C LEU A 80 7.07 -28.73 13.47
N PRO A 81 8.19 -29.27 12.97
CA PRO A 81 8.51 -30.68 13.19
C PRO A 81 8.70 -30.92 14.69
N ALA A 82 8.21 -32.09 15.19
CA ALA A 82 8.30 -32.43 16.59
C ALA A 82 9.74 -32.53 17.15
N SER A 83 10.76 -32.60 16.29
CA SER A 83 12.18 -32.72 16.62
C SER A 83 13.04 -31.53 16.19
N SER A 84 12.42 -30.36 15.90
CA SER A 84 13.15 -29.24 15.34
C SER A 84 13.78 -28.35 16.41
N GLU A 85 15.09 -28.12 16.32
CA GLU A 85 15.81 -27.06 17.07
C GLU A 85 15.53 -25.67 16.48
N THR A 86 14.71 -25.56 15.43
CA THR A 86 14.42 -24.30 14.73
C THR A 86 13.54 -23.43 15.59
N THR A 87 13.96 -22.21 15.85
CA THR A 87 13.14 -21.21 16.56
C THR A 87 11.86 -20.92 15.77
N PRO A 88 10.67 -21.14 16.37
CA PRO A 88 9.41 -20.91 15.67
C PRO A 88 9.20 -19.43 15.37
N TYR A 89 8.64 -19.17 14.20
CA TYR A 89 8.13 -17.83 13.90
C TYR A 89 6.78 -17.63 14.58
N GLN A 90 6.68 -16.60 15.40
CA GLN A 90 5.48 -16.24 16.16
C GLN A 90 5.15 -14.78 15.96
N LEU A 91 3.97 -14.47 15.41
CA LEU A 91 3.57 -13.09 15.17
C LEU A 91 3.55 -12.22 16.44
N LEU A 92 3.13 -12.81 17.57
CA LEU A 92 3.03 -12.11 18.85
C LEU A 92 4.39 -11.79 19.49
N ALA A 93 5.45 -12.49 19.09
CA ALA A 93 6.80 -12.25 19.59
C ALA A 93 7.53 -11.11 18.83
N LEU A 94 6.96 -10.62 17.74
CA LEU A 94 7.60 -9.58 16.94
C LEU A 94 7.46 -8.18 17.56
N PRO A 95 8.48 -7.33 17.49
CA PRO A 95 8.47 -5.96 18.02
C PRO A 95 7.70 -4.99 17.11
N CYS A 96 6.55 -5.39 16.59
CA CYS A 96 5.73 -4.61 15.68
C CYS A 96 4.25 -4.99 15.81
N ARG A 97 3.37 -4.18 15.23
CA ARG A 97 1.95 -4.54 15.09
C ARG A 97 1.76 -5.45 13.89
N ALA A 98 1.10 -6.57 14.11
CA ALA A 98 0.71 -7.48 13.05
C ALA A 98 -0.80 -7.35 12.77
N THR A 99 -1.16 -7.31 11.49
CA THR A 99 -2.55 -7.41 11.04
C THR A 99 -2.63 -8.56 10.05
N VAL A 100 -3.54 -9.51 10.29
CA VAL A 100 -3.73 -10.70 9.46
C VAL A 100 -5.07 -10.63 8.77
N LEU A 101 -5.06 -10.81 7.45
CA LEU A 101 -6.24 -10.98 6.62
C LEU A 101 -6.30 -12.43 6.16
N LEU A 102 -7.36 -13.14 6.53
CA LEU A 102 -7.65 -14.47 6.04
C LEU A 102 -8.59 -14.37 4.84
N ALA A 103 -8.09 -14.72 3.66
CA ALA A 103 -8.85 -14.71 2.43
C ALA A 103 -9.70 -15.98 2.28
N PRO A 104 -10.81 -15.95 1.50
CA PRO A 104 -11.69 -17.10 1.31
C PRO A 104 -11.01 -18.32 0.65
N ASP A 105 -10.00 -18.08 -0.17
CA ASP A 105 -9.17 -19.09 -0.85
C ASP A 105 -8.11 -19.73 0.06
N LYS A 106 -8.25 -19.55 1.39
CA LYS A 106 -7.27 -19.95 2.42
C LYS A 106 -5.93 -19.22 2.34
N GLY A 107 -5.78 -18.24 1.46
CA GLY A 107 -4.62 -17.35 1.45
C GLY A 107 -4.61 -16.47 2.72
N GLN A 108 -3.44 -16.27 3.28
CA GLN A 108 -3.25 -15.46 4.47
C GLN A 108 -2.36 -14.28 4.09
N HIS A 109 -2.75 -13.07 4.47
CA HIS A 109 -1.93 -11.89 4.25
C HIS A 109 -1.58 -11.27 5.60
N VAL A 110 -0.30 -11.04 5.83
CA VAL A 110 0.20 -10.46 7.09
C VAL A 110 0.82 -9.11 6.82
N LEU A 111 0.39 -8.10 7.56
CA LEU A 111 0.94 -6.76 7.51
C LEU A 111 1.67 -6.50 8.82
N LEU A 112 2.98 -6.42 8.76
CA LEU A 112 3.87 -6.12 9.88
C LEU A 112 4.22 -4.64 9.84
N ARG A 113 3.81 -3.87 10.85
CA ARG A 113 3.94 -2.42 10.86
C ARG A 113 4.61 -1.91 12.14
N ASN A 114 5.63 -1.09 11.97
CA ASN A 114 6.10 -0.19 13.01
C ASN A 114 5.52 1.23 12.77
N ALA A 115 5.99 2.24 13.50
CA ALA A 115 5.45 3.61 13.42
C ALA A 115 5.41 4.19 11.98
N GLU A 116 6.41 3.89 11.15
CA GLU A 116 6.60 4.54 9.85
C GLU A 116 6.59 3.59 8.66
N HIS A 117 6.88 2.31 8.88
CA HIS A 117 7.15 1.35 7.80
C HIS A 117 6.27 0.11 7.91
N THR A 118 6.03 -0.50 6.75
CA THR A 118 5.16 -1.66 6.65
C THR A 118 5.79 -2.72 5.73
N LEU A 119 5.94 -3.94 6.26
CA LEU A 119 6.25 -5.15 5.48
C LEU A 119 4.96 -5.95 5.31
N GLN A 120 4.71 -6.43 4.10
CA GLN A 120 3.59 -7.34 3.83
C GLN A 120 4.10 -8.71 3.39
N LEU A 121 3.51 -9.75 3.99
CA LEU A 121 3.71 -11.14 3.59
C LEU A 121 2.43 -11.66 2.93
N ALA A 122 2.57 -12.51 1.91
CA ALA A 122 1.52 -13.37 1.41
C ALA A 122 1.88 -14.80 1.85
N VAL A 123 1.07 -15.36 2.73
CA VAL A 123 1.36 -16.63 3.42
C VAL A 123 0.45 -17.72 2.87
N SER A 124 1.05 -18.83 2.47
CA SER A 124 0.36 -20.06 2.14
C SER A 124 0.73 -21.17 3.14
N GLY A 125 -0.06 -22.24 3.19
CA GLY A 125 0.22 -23.40 4.04
C GLY A 125 -0.45 -23.31 5.41
N ALA A 126 0.29 -23.57 6.48
CA ALA A 126 -0.23 -23.64 7.86
C ALA A 126 -0.77 -22.29 8.36
N ASP A 127 -1.59 -22.32 9.39
CA ASP A 127 -2.19 -21.12 9.99
C ASP A 127 -1.10 -20.28 10.70
N ILE A 128 -0.86 -19.08 10.18
CA ILE A 128 0.14 -18.12 10.66
C ILE A 128 -0.18 -17.56 12.07
N LEU A 129 -1.38 -17.77 12.57
CA LEU A 129 -1.75 -17.37 13.93
C LEU A 129 -1.12 -18.26 15.00
N HIS A 130 -0.65 -19.44 14.60
CA HIS A 130 0.09 -20.38 15.44
C HIS A 130 1.60 -20.28 15.18
N PRO A 131 2.44 -20.84 16.07
CA PRO A 131 3.87 -20.95 15.82
C PRO A 131 4.13 -21.82 14.58
N VAL A 132 4.91 -21.28 13.63
CA VAL A 132 5.21 -21.95 12.35
C VAL A 132 6.68 -21.81 11.97
N CYS A 133 7.14 -22.62 11.04
CA CYS A 133 8.38 -22.40 10.31
C CYS A 133 8.04 -21.65 9.02
N LEU A 134 8.74 -20.54 8.73
CA LEU A 134 8.55 -19.81 7.47
C LEU A 134 9.62 -20.21 6.46
N ARG A 135 9.16 -20.53 5.26
CA ARG A 135 10.02 -20.77 4.09
C ARG A 135 9.68 -19.82 2.95
N THR A 136 10.63 -19.56 2.09
CA THR A 136 10.42 -18.84 0.84
C THR A 136 11.26 -19.45 -0.26
N GLU A 137 10.87 -19.21 -1.51
CA GLU A 137 11.70 -19.57 -2.65
C GLU A 137 13.04 -18.83 -2.58
N ALA A 138 14.11 -19.46 -3.03
CA ALA A 138 15.44 -18.84 -3.08
C ALA A 138 15.73 -18.22 -4.46
N ILE A 139 15.03 -18.65 -5.51
CA ILE A 139 15.25 -18.22 -6.88
C ILE A 139 14.05 -17.43 -7.37
N TRP A 140 14.27 -16.18 -7.76
CA TRP A 140 13.24 -15.29 -8.30
C TRP A 140 13.67 -14.71 -9.65
N PRO A 141 12.73 -14.30 -10.51
CA PRO A 141 13.02 -13.50 -11.69
C PRO A 141 13.86 -12.26 -11.31
N ALA A 142 14.87 -11.94 -12.10
CA ALA A 142 15.82 -10.85 -11.81
C ALA A 142 15.17 -9.52 -11.43
N LYS A 143 14.03 -9.19 -12.05
CA LYS A 143 13.23 -7.98 -11.74
C LYS A 143 12.67 -7.96 -10.32
N LEU A 144 12.43 -9.12 -9.70
CA LEU A 144 11.88 -9.25 -8.35
C LEU A 144 12.96 -9.39 -7.28
N LEU A 145 14.14 -9.88 -7.63
CA LEU A 145 15.19 -10.26 -6.69
C LEU A 145 15.48 -9.17 -5.67
N ARG A 146 15.70 -7.93 -6.11
CA ARG A 146 16.02 -6.80 -5.22
C ARG A 146 14.89 -6.55 -4.19
N HIS A 147 13.64 -6.65 -4.61
CA HIS A 147 12.48 -6.42 -3.74
C HIS A 147 12.32 -7.55 -2.72
N ARG A 148 12.56 -8.78 -3.14
CA ARG A 148 12.52 -9.97 -2.27
C ARG A 148 13.63 -9.94 -1.22
N LEU A 149 14.87 -9.64 -1.62
CA LEU A 149 15.99 -9.50 -0.69
C LEU A 149 15.73 -8.42 0.36
N ARG A 150 15.20 -7.26 -0.04
CA ARG A 150 14.81 -6.20 0.92
C ARG A 150 13.72 -6.66 1.88
N ALA A 151 12.72 -7.38 1.39
CA ALA A 151 11.65 -7.90 2.24
C ALA A 151 12.16 -8.96 3.22
N LEU A 152 13.06 -9.84 2.79
CA LEU A 152 13.74 -10.81 3.67
C LEU A 152 14.61 -10.11 4.72
N GLU A 153 15.33 -9.07 4.35
CA GLU A 153 16.12 -8.28 5.29
C GLU A 153 15.22 -7.63 6.36
N CYS A 154 14.05 -7.12 5.95
CA CYS A 154 13.05 -6.60 6.89
C CYS A 154 12.53 -7.68 7.83
N LEU A 155 12.19 -8.86 7.29
CA LEU A 155 11.68 -9.97 8.08
C LEU A 155 12.72 -10.47 9.08
N ASN A 156 13.97 -10.63 8.65
CA ASN A 156 15.08 -11.01 9.52
C ASN A 156 15.30 -9.98 10.64
N ALA A 157 15.28 -8.69 10.33
CA ALA A 157 15.41 -7.64 11.35
C ALA A 157 14.32 -7.77 12.45
N LEU A 158 13.06 -8.01 12.05
CA LEU A 158 11.97 -8.23 13.00
C LEU A 158 12.16 -9.51 13.83
N SER A 159 12.63 -10.60 13.21
CA SER A 159 12.84 -11.89 13.89
C SER A 159 13.93 -11.83 14.96
N VAL A 160 14.92 -10.93 14.80
CA VAL A 160 15.96 -10.70 15.82
C VAL A 160 15.61 -9.53 16.77
N GLY A 161 14.35 -9.15 16.85
CA GLY A 161 13.87 -8.12 17.78
C GLY A 161 14.17 -6.68 17.39
N GLN A 162 14.60 -6.43 16.15
CA GLN A 162 14.88 -5.09 15.62
C GLN A 162 13.66 -4.45 14.97
N ARG A 163 13.75 -3.14 14.72
CA ARG A 163 12.74 -2.40 13.95
C ARG A 163 13.00 -2.57 12.44
N LEU A 164 11.95 -2.33 11.64
CA LEU A 164 12.07 -2.27 10.19
C LEU A 164 13.10 -1.21 9.76
N PRO A 165 14.15 -1.58 9.00
CA PRO A 165 15.22 -0.65 8.64
C PRO A 165 14.72 0.44 7.67
N ALA A 166 14.80 1.71 8.05
CA ALA A 166 14.29 2.84 7.25
C ALA A 166 14.90 2.91 5.84
N ARG A 167 16.17 2.50 5.68
CA ARG A 167 16.86 2.48 4.38
C ARG A 167 16.21 1.58 3.33
N LEU A 168 15.41 0.59 3.75
CA LEU A 168 14.72 -0.34 2.86
C LEU A 168 13.36 0.21 2.35
N PHE A 169 12.94 1.37 2.85
CA PHE A 169 11.71 2.05 2.48
C PHE A 169 11.99 3.42 1.84
N PRO A 170 12.63 3.45 0.66
CA PRO A 170 13.01 4.71 0.03
C PRO A 170 11.77 5.55 -0.30
N ARG A 171 11.90 6.86 -0.11
CA ARG A 171 10.88 7.81 -0.54
C ARG A 171 10.82 7.85 -2.06
N GLU A 172 9.62 8.05 -2.60
CA GLU A 172 9.43 8.24 -4.04
C GLU A 172 10.09 9.56 -4.49
N LYS A 173 11.04 9.47 -5.41
CA LYS A 173 11.78 10.64 -5.91
C LYS A 173 10.87 11.65 -6.63
N ARG A 174 9.79 11.17 -7.26
CA ARG A 174 8.78 12.01 -7.93
C ARG A 174 7.77 12.61 -6.95
N GLY A 175 7.95 12.44 -5.63
CA GLY A 175 7.02 12.86 -4.58
C GLY A 175 6.49 14.30 -4.74
N PRO A 176 7.34 15.34 -4.95
CA PRO A 176 6.86 16.71 -5.16
C PRO A 176 5.95 16.85 -6.38
N ARG A 177 6.29 16.16 -7.49
CA ARG A 177 5.46 16.14 -8.71
C ARG A 177 4.15 15.40 -8.49
N LEU A 178 4.18 14.25 -7.81
CA LEU A 178 2.98 13.47 -7.47
C LEU A 178 2.06 14.27 -6.55
N ASN A 179 2.61 15.02 -5.59
CA ASN A 179 1.83 15.89 -4.73
C ASN A 179 1.10 17.00 -5.52
N PHE A 180 1.78 17.62 -6.46
CA PHE A 180 1.15 18.60 -7.34
C PHE A 180 0.00 17.99 -8.15
N VAL A 181 0.23 16.81 -8.74
CA VAL A 181 -0.76 16.06 -9.51
C VAL A 181 -1.96 15.65 -8.63
N LEU A 182 -1.70 15.18 -7.41
CA LEU A 182 -2.74 14.76 -6.48
C LEU A 182 -3.63 15.93 -6.04
N ARG A 183 -3.03 17.08 -5.70
CA ARG A 183 -3.77 18.30 -5.34
C ARG A 183 -4.59 18.84 -6.51
N ALA A 184 -4.06 18.78 -7.75
CA ALA A 184 -4.80 19.15 -8.95
C ALA A 184 -5.99 18.21 -9.19
N LEU A 185 -5.81 16.89 -8.95
CA LEU A 185 -6.89 15.91 -9.01
C LEU A 185 -7.96 16.23 -7.96
N ASP A 186 -7.58 16.42 -6.70
CA ASP A 186 -8.52 16.69 -5.61
C ASP A 186 -9.39 17.92 -5.89
N GLY A 187 -8.79 19.03 -6.30
CA GLY A 187 -9.55 20.21 -6.64
C GLY A 187 -10.44 20.02 -7.89
N SER A 188 -9.97 19.27 -8.90
CA SER A 188 -10.80 18.92 -10.06
C SER A 188 -11.99 18.02 -9.71
N LEU A 189 -11.83 17.08 -8.77
CA LEU A 189 -12.92 16.24 -8.27
C LEU A 189 -13.91 17.04 -7.42
N ALA A 190 -13.45 18.09 -6.76
CA ALA A 190 -14.29 19.05 -6.05
C ALA A 190 -14.98 20.09 -6.96
N GLY A 191 -14.77 20.03 -8.28
CA GLY A 191 -15.42 20.92 -9.25
C GLY A 191 -14.70 22.25 -9.51
N ALA A 192 -13.48 22.45 -8.96
CA ALA A 192 -12.72 23.67 -9.18
C ALA A 192 -12.31 23.84 -10.66
N SER A 193 -12.41 25.07 -11.15
CA SER A 193 -11.95 25.45 -12.48
C SER A 193 -10.42 25.39 -12.60
N HIS A 194 -9.89 25.30 -13.82
CA HIS A 194 -8.45 25.31 -14.04
C HIS A 194 -7.76 26.58 -13.53
N ARG A 195 -8.45 27.72 -13.50
CA ARG A 195 -7.92 28.98 -12.99
C ARG A 195 -7.80 28.92 -11.46
N GLU A 196 -8.84 28.50 -10.76
CA GLU A 196 -8.81 28.32 -9.30
C GLU A 196 -7.73 27.31 -8.88
N LEU A 197 -7.58 26.20 -9.64
CA LEU A 197 -6.50 25.24 -9.41
C LEU A 197 -5.12 25.88 -9.59
N ALA A 198 -4.94 26.72 -10.62
CA ALA A 198 -3.68 27.42 -10.83
C ALA A 198 -3.38 28.41 -9.70
N GLU A 199 -4.36 29.17 -9.27
CA GLU A 199 -4.25 30.11 -8.15
C GLU A 199 -3.84 29.41 -6.85
N ALA A 200 -4.50 28.28 -6.54
CA ALA A 200 -4.22 27.49 -5.34
C ALA A 200 -2.87 26.75 -5.36
N LEU A 201 -2.38 26.32 -6.53
CA LEU A 201 -1.20 25.47 -6.66
C LEU A 201 0.07 26.21 -7.06
N ILE A 202 -0.07 27.35 -7.74
CA ILE A 202 1.05 28.13 -8.31
C ILE A 202 1.13 29.51 -7.64
N GLY A 203 -0.01 30.06 -7.22
CA GLY A 203 -0.13 31.35 -6.57
C GLY A 203 -0.79 32.42 -7.46
N GLN A 204 -1.67 33.20 -6.86
CA GLN A 204 -2.53 34.19 -7.54
C GLN A 204 -1.73 35.20 -8.35
N ARG A 205 -0.68 35.79 -7.77
CA ARG A 205 0.14 36.81 -8.48
C ARG A 205 0.69 36.32 -9.82
N ARG A 206 1.13 35.06 -9.86
CA ARG A 206 1.67 34.46 -11.08
C ARG A 206 0.57 34.14 -12.09
N VAL A 207 -0.58 33.70 -11.60
CA VAL A 207 -1.74 33.44 -12.46
C VAL A 207 -2.26 34.73 -13.09
N ASP A 208 -2.39 35.79 -12.31
CA ASP A 208 -2.87 37.07 -12.83
C ASP A 208 -1.92 37.67 -13.90
N ALA A 209 -0.60 37.46 -13.75
CA ALA A 209 0.39 37.90 -14.73
C ALA A 209 0.38 37.07 -16.01
N ASP A 210 0.33 35.73 -15.88
CA ASP A 210 0.65 34.80 -16.98
C ASP A 210 -0.59 34.08 -17.55
N TRP A 211 -1.80 34.23 -16.96
CA TRP A 211 -2.99 33.49 -17.35
C TRP A 211 -3.46 33.79 -18.79
N ARG A 212 -3.18 34.97 -19.27
CA ARG A 212 -3.54 35.44 -20.59
C ARG A 212 -2.42 35.30 -21.63
N ASP A 213 -1.27 34.73 -21.22
CA ASP A 213 -0.15 34.49 -22.12
C ASP A 213 -0.60 33.57 -23.27
N PRO A 214 -0.42 33.99 -24.55
CA PRO A 214 -0.78 33.20 -25.72
C PRO A 214 -0.14 31.82 -25.77
N ARG A 215 1.00 31.64 -25.08
CA ARG A 215 1.71 30.35 -24.99
C ARG A 215 1.06 29.34 -24.05
N ASP A 216 0.03 29.74 -23.30
CA ASP A 216 -0.87 28.89 -22.51
C ASP A 216 -0.19 27.95 -21.50
N HIS A 217 1.06 28.23 -21.11
CA HIS A 217 1.88 27.34 -20.27
C HIS A 217 1.25 26.96 -18.95
N LEU A 218 0.55 27.91 -18.27
CA LEU A 218 -0.06 27.64 -16.98
C LEU A 218 -1.30 26.77 -17.10
N ARG A 219 -2.18 27.06 -18.06
CA ARG A 219 -3.37 26.26 -18.34
C ARG A 219 -2.99 24.84 -18.72
N ASP A 220 -2.00 24.69 -19.62
CA ASP A 220 -1.48 23.40 -20.04
C ASP A 220 -0.88 22.61 -18.87
N ARG A 221 -0.18 23.27 -17.98
CA ARG A 221 0.39 22.62 -16.80
C ARG A 221 -0.71 22.05 -15.89
N ILE A 222 -1.77 22.82 -15.64
CA ILE A 222 -2.91 22.36 -14.82
C ILE A 222 -3.67 21.25 -15.54
N ARG A 223 -4.00 21.42 -16.82
CA ARG A 223 -4.69 20.43 -17.63
C ARG A 223 -3.94 19.08 -17.60
N ARG A 224 -2.62 19.10 -17.83
CA ARG A 224 -1.77 17.90 -17.78
C ARG A 224 -1.72 17.29 -16.38
N ALA A 225 -1.71 18.09 -15.32
CA ALA A 225 -1.72 17.59 -13.96
C ALA A 225 -3.04 16.87 -13.63
N VAL A 226 -4.19 17.48 -13.97
CA VAL A 226 -5.52 16.87 -13.80
C VAL A 226 -5.65 15.57 -14.61
N SER A 227 -5.26 15.60 -15.90
CA SER A 227 -5.28 14.42 -16.77
C SER A 227 -4.41 13.30 -16.22
N ARG A 228 -3.18 13.61 -15.76
CA ARG A 228 -2.29 12.63 -15.15
C ARG A 228 -2.86 12.10 -13.82
N GLY A 229 -3.48 12.95 -13.01
CA GLY A 229 -4.15 12.56 -11.77
C GLY A 229 -5.26 11.55 -12.02
N ARG A 230 -6.13 11.82 -13.01
CA ARG A 230 -7.21 10.91 -13.42
C ARG A 230 -6.66 9.58 -13.97
N ALA A 231 -5.60 9.62 -14.77
CA ALA A 231 -4.96 8.42 -15.27
C ALA A 231 -4.37 7.56 -14.13
N LEU A 232 -3.70 8.19 -13.16
CA LEU A 232 -3.19 7.49 -11.97
C LEU A 232 -4.34 6.90 -11.14
N MET A 233 -5.40 7.66 -10.88
CA MET A 233 -6.58 7.21 -10.16
C MET A 233 -7.27 6.01 -10.83
N ASN A 234 -7.33 5.99 -12.16
CA ASN A 234 -8.05 4.98 -12.95
C ASN A 234 -7.18 3.78 -13.36
N GLY A 235 -6.10 3.49 -12.62
CA GLY A 235 -5.30 2.28 -12.83
C GLY A 235 -3.79 2.52 -12.97
N GLY A 236 -3.37 3.71 -13.40
CA GLY A 236 -1.94 4.04 -13.55
C GLY A 236 -1.16 4.05 -12.23
N TYR A 237 -1.83 4.03 -11.07
CA TYR A 237 -1.19 3.85 -9.77
C TYR A 237 -0.42 2.53 -9.66
N ARG A 238 -0.75 1.53 -10.49
CA ARG A 238 -0.05 0.23 -10.53
C ARG A 238 1.43 0.36 -10.88
N ASP A 239 1.79 1.36 -11.70
CA ASP A 239 3.18 1.68 -12.04
C ASP A 239 4.02 2.09 -10.81
N LEU A 240 3.38 2.39 -9.69
CA LEU A 240 4.04 2.71 -8.42
C LEU A 240 4.23 1.47 -7.52
N LEU A 241 3.71 0.32 -7.93
CA LEU A 241 3.78 -0.95 -7.19
C LEU A 241 4.85 -1.90 -7.73
N THR A 242 5.45 -1.56 -8.87
CA THR A 242 6.47 -2.34 -9.60
C THR A 242 7.90 -1.86 -9.32
#